data_6bddb4a8347bd5726f8e48c17891fbee
#
_entry.id   6bddb4a8347bd5726f8e48c17891fbee
#
_cell.length_a   1.000
_cell.length_b   1.000
_cell.length_c   1.000
_cell.angle_alpha   90.00
_cell.angle_beta   90.00
_cell.angle_gamma   90.00
#
_symmetry.space_group_name_H-M   'P 1'
#
loop_
_entity.id
_entity.type
_entity.pdbx_description
1 polymer ?
#
loop_
_entity_poly.entity_id
_entity_poly.type
_entity_poly.pdbx_seq_one_letter_code
_entity_poly.pdbx_strand_id
1 'polypeptide(L)'
;MTMKETIDLLGKILTNILIALYEPFGFSLLLSFLAMFFYLYAYEPTAAGKGWKSAIVTWYQKFKESVFFRKLFFLAFVTSLIMFRTLLNRQLWMNPLSDVMGGWGIWETVNGERQLTTECIENVIMMVPFSAVVMWTFGEKIGNGWKKILWQSGKAAFIFSIGIEMLQLLLRLGTFQLSDIFYNTVGGVLGGLMYCAVMKARKRL
;
A
#
# COMPACT_ATOMS: atom_id res chain seq x y z
N MET A 1 1.65 -17.11 25.12
CA MET A 1 2.53 -17.25 23.96
C MET A 1 3.92 -17.59 24.47
N THR A 2 4.49 -18.70 24.05
CA THR A 2 5.84 -19.13 24.44
C THR A 2 6.89 -18.36 23.63
N MET A 3 8.14 -18.31 24.09
CA MET A 3 9.26 -17.70 23.33
C MET A 3 9.41 -18.32 21.95
N LYS A 4 9.21 -19.62 21.82
CA LYS A 4 9.27 -20.34 20.53
C LYS A 4 8.18 -19.87 19.56
N GLU A 5 6.92 -19.77 20.03
CA GLU A 5 5.81 -19.25 19.24
C GLU A 5 6.03 -17.81 18.78
N THR A 6 6.67 -16.98 19.62
CA THR A 6 7.03 -15.60 19.26
C THR A 6 8.07 -15.55 18.15
N ILE A 7 9.12 -16.38 18.22
CA ILE A 7 10.17 -16.44 17.19
C ILE A 7 9.59 -16.95 15.87
N ASP A 8 8.76 -18.00 15.92
CA ASP A 8 8.12 -18.57 14.73
C ASP A 8 7.18 -17.54 14.05
N LEU A 9 6.42 -16.79 14.86
CA LEU A 9 5.55 -15.72 14.36
C LEU A 9 6.36 -14.60 13.66
N LEU A 10 7.44 -14.12 14.30
CA LEU A 10 8.31 -13.11 13.71
C LEU A 10 8.98 -13.61 12.43
N GLY A 11 9.41 -14.88 12.40
CA GLY A 11 9.96 -15.50 11.20
C GLY A 11 8.94 -15.55 10.05
N LYS A 12 7.69 -15.95 10.32
CA LYS A 12 6.61 -15.94 9.33
C LYS A 12 6.32 -14.52 8.81
N ILE A 13 6.19 -13.54 9.70
CA ILE A 13 5.95 -12.14 9.31
C ILE A 13 7.06 -11.64 8.40
N LEU A 14 8.33 -11.84 8.79
CA LEU A 14 9.47 -11.39 7.99
C LEU A 14 9.50 -12.06 6.61
N THR A 15 9.31 -13.38 6.55
CA THR A 15 9.26 -14.13 5.29
C THR A 15 8.13 -13.63 4.39
N ASN A 16 6.92 -13.45 4.93
CA ASN A 16 5.78 -12.99 4.16
C ASN A 16 5.96 -11.56 3.63
N ILE A 17 6.58 -10.66 4.41
CA ILE A 17 6.93 -9.32 3.96
C ILE A 17 7.95 -9.38 2.81
N LEU A 18 8.99 -10.19 2.94
CA LEU A 18 10.01 -10.32 1.90
C LEU A 18 9.44 -10.89 0.61
N ILE A 19 8.61 -11.93 0.67
CA ILE A 19 7.92 -12.50 -0.49
C ILE A 19 7.00 -11.45 -1.13
N ALA A 20 6.20 -10.74 -0.31
CA ALA A 20 5.28 -9.70 -0.78
C ALA A 20 5.98 -8.54 -1.49
N LEU A 21 7.24 -8.28 -1.17
CA LEU A 21 8.06 -7.28 -1.87
C LEU A 21 8.75 -7.86 -3.10
N TYR A 22 9.28 -9.07 -2.99
CA TYR A 22 10.10 -9.67 -4.04
C TYR A 22 9.30 -10.07 -5.28
N GLU A 23 8.20 -10.80 -5.09
CA GLU A 23 7.40 -11.33 -6.20
C GLU A 23 6.86 -10.23 -7.14
N PRO A 24 6.21 -9.15 -6.64
CA PRO A 24 5.65 -8.12 -7.51
C PRO A 24 6.62 -7.01 -7.87
N PHE A 25 7.87 -7.03 -7.36
CA PHE A 25 8.79 -5.90 -7.47
C PHE A 25 9.00 -5.42 -8.90
N GLY A 26 9.41 -6.31 -9.79
CA GLY A 26 9.70 -5.98 -11.18
C GLY A 26 8.45 -5.50 -11.93
N PHE A 27 7.32 -6.18 -11.72
CA PHE A 27 6.05 -5.80 -12.32
C PHE A 27 5.55 -4.44 -11.81
N SER A 28 5.64 -4.20 -10.50
CA SER A 28 5.22 -2.95 -9.87
C SER A 28 6.10 -1.78 -10.31
N LEU A 29 7.39 -2.03 -10.50
CA LEU A 29 8.32 -1.05 -11.04
C LEU A 29 7.92 -0.66 -12.48
N LEU A 30 7.69 -1.66 -13.34
CA LEU A 30 7.23 -1.43 -14.73
C LEU A 30 5.90 -0.66 -14.75
N LEU A 31 4.93 -1.06 -13.94
CA LEU A 31 3.63 -0.40 -13.89
C LEU A 31 3.74 1.05 -13.40
N SER A 32 4.67 1.34 -12.49
CA SER A 32 4.96 2.69 -12.02
C SER A 32 5.56 3.56 -13.13
N PHE A 33 6.46 3.02 -13.93
CA PHE A 33 6.98 3.72 -15.12
C PHE A 33 5.84 4.03 -16.09
N LEU A 34 4.98 3.07 -16.40
CA LEU A 34 3.83 3.26 -17.30
C LEU A 34 2.85 4.30 -16.73
N ALA A 35 2.51 4.24 -15.46
CA ALA A 35 1.64 5.22 -14.81
C ALA A 35 2.18 6.65 -14.93
N MET A 36 3.50 6.82 -14.79
CA MET A 36 4.13 8.14 -14.96
C MET A 36 4.19 8.62 -16.40
N PHE A 37 4.26 7.73 -17.40
CA PHE A 37 4.07 8.10 -18.79
C PHE A 37 2.64 8.59 -19.06
N PHE A 38 1.62 7.89 -18.54
CA PHE A 38 0.23 8.35 -18.62
C PHE A 38 0.04 9.70 -17.93
N TYR A 39 0.66 9.91 -16.77
CA TYR A 39 0.62 11.19 -16.08
C TYR A 39 1.19 12.32 -16.95
N LEU A 40 2.37 12.13 -17.57
CA LEU A 40 2.98 13.11 -18.47
C LEU A 40 2.08 13.41 -19.67
N TYR A 41 1.51 12.37 -20.28
CA TYR A 41 0.65 12.51 -21.43
C TYR A 41 -0.65 13.27 -21.10
N ALA A 42 -1.25 13.00 -19.94
CA ALA A 42 -2.53 13.60 -19.55
C ALA A 42 -2.39 15.04 -19.03
N TYR A 43 -1.33 15.35 -18.29
CA TYR A 43 -1.20 16.63 -17.58
C TYR A 43 -0.10 17.55 -18.15
N GLU A 44 0.87 17.01 -18.88
CA GLU A 44 1.96 17.78 -19.49
C GLU A 44 2.22 17.36 -20.95
N PRO A 45 1.22 17.36 -21.84
CA PRO A 45 1.35 16.81 -23.19
C PRO A 45 2.37 17.56 -24.07
N THR A 46 2.63 18.83 -23.77
CA THR A 46 3.60 19.66 -24.51
C THR A 46 5.06 19.31 -24.20
N ALA A 47 5.31 18.68 -23.04
CA ALA A 47 6.65 18.28 -22.63
C ALA A 47 7.12 16.97 -23.32
N ALA A 48 6.19 16.16 -23.80
CA ALA A 48 6.46 14.80 -24.28
C ALA A 48 6.97 14.74 -25.73
N GLY A 49 7.39 15.78 -26.38
CA GLY A 49 7.97 15.79 -27.75
C GLY A 49 7.37 14.76 -28.74
N LYS A 50 7.81 14.73 -29.96
CA LYS A 50 7.34 13.72 -30.93
C LYS A 50 8.22 12.46 -30.88
N GLY A 51 7.59 11.30 -30.57
CA GLY A 51 8.21 9.98 -30.65
C GLY A 51 8.69 9.42 -29.30
N TRP A 52 8.84 8.09 -29.25
CA TRP A 52 9.12 7.34 -28.02
C TRP A 52 10.47 7.70 -27.35
N LYS A 53 11.50 8.01 -28.15
CA LYS A 53 12.80 8.45 -27.62
C LYS A 53 12.69 9.77 -26.85
N SER A 54 11.95 10.73 -27.40
CA SER A 54 11.67 12.00 -26.74
C SER A 54 10.87 11.80 -25.46
N ALA A 55 9.89 10.90 -25.46
CA ALA A 55 9.10 10.56 -24.26
C ALA A 55 9.98 10.02 -23.13
N ILE A 56 10.92 9.10 -23.42
CA ILE A 56 11.86 8.57 -22.43
C ILE A 56 12.77 9.66 -21.88
N VAL A 57 13.32 10.51 -22.72
CA VAL A 57 14.19 11.63 -22.30
C VAL A 57 13.42 12.60 -21.41
N THR A 58 12.19 12.96 -21.80
CA THR A 58 11.33 13.83 -20.99
C THR A 58 10.99 13.21 -19.64
N TRP A 59 10.66 11.90 -19.62
CA TRP A 59 10.41 11.18 -18.39
C TRP A 59 11.62 11.26 -17.43
N TYR A 60 12.81 10.97 -17.94
CA TYR A 60 14.05 11.02 -17.17
C TYR A 60 14.35 12.44 -16.65
N GLN A 61 14.20 13.47 -17.48
CA GLN A 61 14.37 14.86 -17.07
C GLN A 61 13.39 15.25 -15.98
N LYS A 62 12.10 14.92 -16.13
CA LYS A 62 11.08 15.17 -15.10
C LYS A 62 11.35 14.43 -13.80
N PHE A 63 11.81 13.19 -13.87
CA PHE A 63 12.20 12.44 -12.67
C PHE A 63 13.38 13.09 -11.95
N LYS A 64 14.36 13.64 -12.69
CA LYS A 64 15.52 14.33 -12.13
C LYS A 64 15.15 15.70 -11.53
N GLU A 65 14.32 16.47 -12.20
CA GLU A 65 14.03 17.86 -11.87
C GLU A 65 12.87 18.03 -10.90
N SER A 66 11.80 17.24 -11.04
CA SER A 66 10.57 17.40 -10.27
C SER A 66 10.51 16.48 -9.05
N VAL A 67 10.56 17.08 -7.85
CA VAL A 67 10.35 16.36 -6.59
C VAL A 67 8.95 15.75 -6.54
N PHE A 68 7.94 16.47 -7.03
CA PHE A 68 6.56 15.97 -7.06
C PHE A 68 6.41 14.75 -7.96
N PHE A 69 7.05 14.75 -9.14
CA PHE A 69 7.05 13.61 -10.05
C PHE A 69 7.66 12.36 -9.41
N ARG A 70 8.78 12.52 -8.68
CA ARG A 70 9.38 11.41 -7.90
C ARG A 70 8.44 10.89 -6.82
N LYS A 71 7.78 11.78 -6.08
CA LYS A 71 6.80 11.39 -5.04
C LYS A 71 5.66 10.58 -5.65
N LEU A 72 5.12 11.01 -6.79
CA LEU A 72 4.07 10.28 -7.53
C LEU A 72 4.57 8.92 -8.02
N PHE A 73 5.80 8.83 -8.52
CA PHE A 73 6.39 7.55 -8.93
C PHE A 73 6.44 6.55 -7.77
N PHE A 74 6.92 6.98 -6.60
CA PHE A 74 6.95 6.12 -5.42
C PHE A 74 5.54 5.76 -4.94
N LEU A 75 4.59 6.68 -5.04
CA LEU A 75 3.19 6.39 -4.71
C LEU A 75 2.62 5.33 -5.67
N ALA A 76 2.83 5.48 -6.97
CA ALA A 76 2.42 4.49 -7.96
C ALA A 76 3.07 3.12 -7.70
N PHE A 77 4.35 3.11 -7.33
CA PHE A 77 5.08 1.88 -7.01
C PHE A 77 4.50 1.14 -5.80
N VAL A 78 4.32 1.84 -4.68
CA VAL A 78 3.73 1.22 -3.47
C VAL A 78 2.30 0.79 -3.72
N THR A 79 1.50 1.59 -4.42
CA THR A 79 0.14 1.23 -4.81
C THR A 79 0.12 -0.04 -5.66
N SER A 80 1.01 -0.13 -6.65
CA SER A 80 1.12 -1.32 -7.52
C SER A 80 1.54 -2.58 -6.75
N LEU A 81 2.47 -2.46 -5.79
CA LEU A 81 2.85 -3.57 -4.90
C LEU A 81 1.64 -4.11 -4.12
N ILE A 82 0.84 -3.21 -3.54
CA ILE A 82 -0.36 -3.58 -2.78
C ILE A 82 -1.40 -4.23 -3.70
N MET A 83 -1.70 -3.60 -4.84
CA MET A 83 -2.68 -4.12 -5.80
C MET A 83 -2.28 -5.50 -6.33
N PHE A 84 -0.98 -5.72 -6.60
CA PHE A 84 -0.50 -7.03 -7.02
C PHE A 84 -0.75 -8.09 -5.95
N ARG A 85 -0.34 -7.80 -4.69
CA ARG A 85 -0.54 -8.72 -3.57
C ARG A 85 -2.00 -9.03 -3.30
N THR A 86 -2.86 -8.02 -3.35
CA THR A 86 -4.27 -8.14 -2.93
C THR A 86 -5.20 -8.63 -4.04
N LEU A 87 -4.87 -8.41 -5.31
CA LEU A 87 -5.73 -8.78 -6.44
C LEU A 87 -5.13 -9.87 -7.32
N LEU A 88 -3.85 -9.76 -7.69
CA LEU A 88 -3.27 -10.67 -8.70
C LEU A 88 -2.75 -11.98 -8.10
N ASN A 89 -2.38 -12.00 -6.83
CA ASN A 89 -1.92 -13.20 -6.14
C ASN A 89 -3.03 -13.88 -5.32
N ARG A 90 -4.27 -13.88 -5.83
CA ARG A 90 -5.44 -14.49 -5.20
C ARG A 90 -6.12 -15.48 -6.13
N GLN A 91 -6.67 -16.54 -5.53
CA GLN A 91 -7.49 -17.51 -6.26
C GLN A 91 -8.93 -17.05 -6.37
N LEU A 92 -9.63 -17.52 -7.42
CA LEU A 92 -11.06 -17.32 -7.57
C LEU A 92 -11.83 -17.99 -6.43
N TRP A 93 -12.75 -17.26 -5.82
CA TRP A 93 -13.55 -17.75 -4.70
C TRP A 93 -15.04 -17.80 -5.06
N MET A 94 -15.66 -18.97 -4.83
CA MET A 94 -17.06 -19.19 -5.23
C MET A 94 -18.07 -18.36 -4.43
N ASN A 95 -17.78 -18.10 -3.16
CA ASN A 95 -18.63 -17.31 -2.27
C ASN A 95 -17.83 -16.18 -1.57
N PRO A 96 -17.69 -15.02 -2.22
CA PRO A 96 -16.90 -13.91 -1.67
C PRO A 96 -17.46 -13.31 -0.36
N LEU A 97 -18.70 -13.60 -0.01
CA LEU A 97 -19.36 -13.14 1.22
C LEU A 97 -19.40 -14.20 2.32
N SER A 98 -18.62 -15.30 2.19
CA SER A 98 -18.65 -16.39 3.18
C SER A 98 -18.05 -16.00 4.53
N ASP A 99 -17.18 -14.99 4.57
CA ASP A 99 -16.50 -14.54 5.79
C ASP A 99 -16.37 -13.02 5.87
N VAL A 100 -17.52 -12.33 5.96
CA VAL A 100 -17.56 -10.85 5.97
C VAL A 100 -16.89 -10.24 7.20
N MET A 101 -16.93 -10.91 8.34
CA MET A 101 -16.29 -10.40 9.56
C MET A 101 -14.77 -10.52 9.50
N GLY A 102 -14.25 -11.55 8.85
CA GLY A 102 -12.82 -11.84 8.73
C GLY A 102 -12.15 -12.27 10.03
N GLY A 103 -10.85 -12.47 9.98
CA GLY A 103 -10.02 -12.87 11.13
C GLY A 103 -9.66 -11.68 12.03
N TRP A 104 -9.95 -11.79 13.34
CA TRP A 104 -9.58 -10.78 14.33
C TRP A 104 -8.44 -11.26 15.24
N GLY A 105 -7.32 -10.52 15.20
CA GLY A 105 -6.13 -10.84 16.00
C GLY A 105 -5.20 -11.84 15.31
N ILE A 106 -4.33 -12.45 16.12
CA ILE A 106 -3.25 -13.34 15.66
C ILE A 106 -3.58 -14.83 15.79
N TRP A 107 -4.81 -15.15 16.17
CA TRP A 107 -5.27 -16.53 16.35
C TRP A 107 -6.50 -16.79 15.48
N GLU A 108 -6.42 -17.86 14.71
CA GLU A 108 -7.49 -18.38 13.87
C GLU A 108 -7.80 -19.83 14.26
N THR A 109 -9.05 -20.25 14.12
CA THR A 109 -9.45 -21.63 14.34
C THR A 109 -9.68 -22.30 12.99
N VAL A 110 -8.78 -23.22 12.62
CA VAL A 110 -8.85 -23.98 11.38
C VAL A 110 -9.08 -25.44 11.72
N ASN A 111 -10.14 -26.06 11.22
CA ASN A 111 -10.52 -27.46 11.49
C ASN A 111 -10.60 -27.81 12.99
N GLY A 112 -11.00 -26.85 13.85
CA GLY A 112 -11.12 -27.04 15.30
C GLY A 112 -9.81 -26.85 16.07
N GLU A 113 -8.68 -26.64 15.38
CA GLU A 113 -7.39 -26.32 16.00
C GLU A 113 -7.08 -24.84 15.94
N ARG A 114 -6.50 -24.32 17.03
CA ARG A 114 -6.12 -22.91 17.13
C ARG A 114 -4.73 -22.71 16.53
N GLN A 115 -4.66 -21.93 15.44
CA GLN A 115 -3.43 -21.66 14.71
C GLN A 115 -3.08 -20.18 14.76
N LEU A 116 -1.77 -19.87 14.64
CA LEU A 116 -1.28 -18.49 14.51
C LEU A 116 -1.42 -18.00 13.07
N THR A 117 -2.12 -16.87 12.90
CA THR A 117 -2.20 -16.14 11.63
C THR A 117 -1.41 -14.84 11.70
N THR A 118 -0.89 -14.39 10.56
CA THR A 118 -0.14 -13.13 10.41
C THR A 118 -0.92 -12.07 9.65
N GLU A 119 -2.11 -12.39 9.15
CA GLU A 119 -2.89 -11.54 8.22
C GLU A 119 -3.13 -10.14 8.76
N CYS A 120 -3.58 -10.02 10.01
CA CYS A 120 -3.84 -8.73 10.63
C CYS A 120 -2.59 -7.83 10.71
N ILE A 121 -1.41 -8.43 10.99
CA ILE A 121 -0.14 -7.71 11.08
C ILE A 121 0.34 -7.31 9.67
N GLU A 122 0.20 -8.20 8.71
CA GLU A 122 0.58 -7.95 7.32
C GLU A 122 -0.24 -6.83 6.70
N ASN A 123 -1.55 -6.78 6.94
CA ASN A 123 -2.44 -5.71 6.50
C ASN A 123 -2.03 -4.36 7.09
N VAL A 124 -1.72 -4.31 8.40
CA VAL A 124 -1.19 -3.11 9.05
C VAL A 124 0.13 -2.68 8.38
N ILE A 125 1.10 -3.59 8.26
CA ILE A 125 2.45 -3.27 7.74
C ILE A 125 2.38 -2.81 6.28
N MET A 126 1.53 -3.42 5.47
CA MET A 126 1.36 -3.09 4.05
C MET A 126 0.87 -1.65 3.85
N MET A 127 0.00 -1.16 4.72
CA MET A 127 -0.58 0.19 4.59
C MET A 127 0.29 1.31 5.18
N VAL A 128 1.28 0.99 6.03
CA VAL A 128 2.22 1.99 6.57
C VAL A 128 2.97 2.73 5.47
N PRO A 129 3.71 2.08 4.53
CA PRO A 129 4.42 2.77 3.47
C PRO A 129 3.49 3.52 2.52
N PHE A 130 2.32 2.95 2.19
CA PHE A 130 1.33 3.61 1.35
C PHE A 130 0.92 4.97 1.92
N SER A 131 0.44 4.99 3.15
CA SER A 131 -0.04 6.22 3.80
C SER A 131 1.07 7.22 4.06
N ALA A 132 2.28 6.75 4.40
CA ALA A 132 3.44 7.64 4.55
C ALA A 132 3.80 8.33 3.23
N VAL A 133 3.78 7.60 2.10
CA VAL A 133 4.05 8.16 0.77
C VAL A 133 2.92 9.07 0.30
N VAL A 134 1.65 8.75 0.58
CA VAL A 134 0.50 9.64 0.34
C VAL A 134 0.70 10.97 1.07
N MET A 135 1.04 10.92 2.37
CA MET A 135 1.30 12.14 3.15
C MET A 135 2.55 12.89 2.66
N TRP A 136 3.60 12.17 2.26
CA TRP A 136 4.77 12.81 1.66
C TRP A 136 4.44 13.54 0.35
N THR A 137 3.54 12.98 -0.44
CA THR A 137 3.15 13.55 -1.75
C THR A 137 2.21 14.75 -1.59
N PHE A 138 1.21 14.63 -0.71
CA PHE A 138 0.11 15.60 -0.61
C PHE A 138 0.04 16.34 0.74
N GLY A 139 0.89 15.98 1.70
CA GLY A 139 0.83 16.50 3.06
C GLY A 139 0.97 18.02 3.18
N GLU A 140 1.71 18.66 2.26
CA GLU A 140 1.84 20.12 2.21
C GLU A 140 0.49 20.82 1.97
N LYS A 141 -0.40 20.19 1.19
CA LYS A 141 -1.77 20.68 0.93
C LYS A 141 -2.72 20.47 2.12
N ILE A 142 -2.39 19.51 2.99
CA ILE A 142 -3.21 19.15 4.16
C ILE A 142 -2.99 20.12 5.32
N GLY A 143 -1.78 20.71 5.42
CA GLY A 143 -1.39 21.64 6.49
C GLY A 143 -0.74 20.96 7.70
N ASN A 144 -0.21 21.75 8.64
CA ASN A 144 0.77 21.33 9.65
C ASN A 144 0.21 20.67 10.93
N GLY A 145 -1.08 20.37 11.03
CA GLY A 145 -1.65 19.76 12.24
C GLY A 145 -1.46 18.25 12.28
N TRP A 146 -0.71 17.72 13.27
CA TRP A 146 -0.48 16.26 13.39
C TRP A 146 -1.78 15.45 13.45
N LYS A 147 -2.80 15.92 14.18
CA LYS A 147 -4.12 15.26 14.24
C LYS A 147 -4.79 15.19 12.87
N LYS A 148 -4.66 16.26 12.08
CA LYS A 148 -5.21 16.33 10.72
C LYS A 148 -4.47 15.39 9.78
N ILE A 149 -3.15 15.27 9.91
CA ILE A 149 -2.33 14.32 9.14
C ILE A 149 -2.75 12.88 9.46
N LEU A 150 -2.89 12.52 10.75
CA LEU A 150 -3.33 11.17 11.16
C LEU A 150 -4.73 10.86 10.63
N TRP A 151 -5.65 11.79 10.73
CA TRP A 151 -7.00 11.62 10.20
C TRP A 151 -7.00 11.40 8.69
N GLN A 152 -6.26 12.21 7.94
CA GLN A 152 -6.22 12.11 6.48
C GLN A 152 -5.47 10.85 6.01
N SER A 153 -4.42 10.42 6.70
CA SER A 153 -3.72 9.18 6.40
C SER A 153 -4.59 7.95 6.65
N GLY A 154 -5.29 7.92 7.79
CA GLY A 154 -6.27 6.86 8.09
C GLY A 154 -7.42 6.84 7.07
N LYS A 155 -7.99 8.02 6.75
CA LYS A 155 -9.04 8.15 5.73
C LYS A 155 -8.58 7.69 4.35
N ALA A 156 -7.36 8.01 3.94
CA ALA A 156 -6.81 7.58 2.65
C ALA A 156 -6.67 6.04 2.61
N ALA A 157 -6.14 5.43 3.67
CA ALA A 157 -6.03 3.98 3.77
C ALA A 157 -7.41 3.30 3.83
N PHE A 158 -8.36 3.85 4.58
CA PHE A 158 -9.73 3.35 4.65
C PHE A 158 -10.42 3.32 3.28
N ILE A 159 -10.37 4.44 2.53
CA ILE A 159 -10.97 4.53 1.20
C ILE A 159 -10.27 3.57 0.23
N PHE A 160 -8.94 3.49 0.29
CA PHE A 160 -8.17 2.59 -0.56
C PHE A 160 -8.47 1.13 -0.25
N SER A 161 -8.58 0.77 1.04
CA SER A 161 -8.94 -0.58 1.48
C SER A 161 -10.35 -0.98 1.04
N ILE A 162 -11.34 -0.09 1.19
CA ILE A 162 -12.69 -0.35 0.63
C ILE A 162 -12.61 -0.60 -0.87
N GLY A 163 -11.81 0.18 -1.60
CA GLY A 163 -11.62 -0.02 -3.04
C GLY A 163 -11.06 -1.41 -3.35
N ILE A 164 -10.08 -1.89 -2.59
CA ILE A 164 -9.51 -3.24 -2.73
C ILE A 164 -10.58 -4.29 -2.47
N GLU A 165 -11.28 -4.22 -1.33
CA GLU A 165 -12.32 -5.18 -0.95
C GLU A 165 -13.47 -5.24 -1.98
N MET A 166 -13.89 -4.08 -2.49
CA MET A 166 -14.89 -4.02 -3.56
C MET A 166 -14.40 -4.65 -4.86
N LEU A 167 -13.14 -4.45 -5.24
CA LEU A 167 -12.56 -5.09 -6.41
C LEU A 167 -12.44 -6.61 -6.21
N GLN A 168 -12.03 -7.08 -5.03
CA GLN A 168 -11.99 -8.50 -4.70
C GLN A 168 -13.40 -9.13 -4.78
N LEU A 169 -14.40 -8.46 -4.25
CA LEU A 169 -15.80 -8.88 -4.32
C LEU A 169 -16.27 -8.99 -5.78
N LEU A 170 -16.06 -7.96 -6.60
CA LEU A 170 -16.49 -7.90 -7.99
C LEU A 170 -15.78 -8.94 -8.87
N LEU A 171 -14.47 -9.13 -8.64
CA LEU A 171 -13.63 -10.06 -9.39
C LEU A 171 -13.64 -11.48 -8.80
N ARG A 172 -14.31 -11.70 -7.67
CA ARG A 172 -14.33 -12.97 -6.91
C ARG A 172 -12.92 -13.45 -6.51
N LEU A 173 -12.06 -12.51 -6.10
CA LEU A 173 -10.68 -12.78 -5.72
C LEU A 173 -10.53 -12.84 -4.18
N GLY A 174 -11.04 -13.90 -3.56
CA GLY A 174 -11.07 -14.07 -2.11
C GLY A 174 -12.40 -13.67 -1.48
N THR A 175 -12.38 -13.41 -0.18
CA THR A 175 -13.53 -12.99 0.64
C THR A 175 -13.45 -11.51 0.97
N PHE A 176 -14.61 -10.83 0.94
CA PHE A 176 -14.74 -9.47 1.47
C PHE A 176 -14.67 -9.50 2.99
N GLN A 177 -13.72 -8.76 3.60
CA GLN A 177 -13.50 -8.81 5.04
C GLN A 177 -13.42 -7.42 5.69
N LEU A 178 -14.26 -7.21 6.73
CA LEU A 178 -14.26 -5.98 7.53
C LEU A 178 -12.99 -5.84 8.38
N SER A 179 -12.43 -6.95 8.84
CA SER A 179 -11.15 -6.98 9.56
C SER A 179 -10.03 -6.37 8.74
N ASP A 180 -9.96 -6.66 7.44
CA ASP A 180 -8.94 -6.12 6.53
C ASP A 180 -9.05 -4.61 6.41
N ILE A 181 -10.27 -4.09 6.25
CA ILE A 181 -10.51 -2.64 6.22
C ILE A 181 -10.05 -1.98 7.53
N PHE A 182 -10.32 -2.60 8.67
CA PHE A 182 -9.90 -2.09 9.97
C PHE A 182 -8.37 -2.06 10.11
N TYR A 183 -7.70 -3.20 9.88
CA TYR A 183 -6.24 -3.28 10.03
C TYR A 183 -5.50 -2.41 9.03
N ASN A 184 -5.97 -2.33 7.81
CA ASN A 184 -5.46 -1.42 6.80
C ASN A 184 -5.58 0.05 7.23
N THR A 185 -6.71 0.43 7.85
CA THR A 185 -6.91 1.78 8.39
C THR A 185 -5.95 2.08 9.53
N VAL A 186 -5.75 1.13 10.45
CA VAL A 186 -4.74 1.24 11.52
C VAL A 186 -3.35 1.44 10.94
N GLY A 187 -2.96 0.64 9.94
CA GLY A 187 -1.71 0.80 9.21
C GLY A 187 -1.58 2.19 8.57
N GLY A 188 -2.69 2.70 8.04
CA GLY A 188 -2.76 4.06 7.52
C GLY A 188 -2.44 5.14 8.53
N VAL A 189 -3.00 5.04 9.74
CA VAL A 189 -2.71 5.97 10.86
C VAL A 189 -1.23 5.88 11.27
N LEU A 190 -0.67 4.67 11.37
CA LEU A 190 0.74 4.46 11.67
C LEU A 190 1.66 5.05 10.60
N GLY A 191 1.31 4.95 9.32
CA GLY A 191 2.02 5.62 8.23
C GLY A 191 2.01 7.15 8.35
N GLY A 192 0.89 7.72 8.79
CA GLY A 192 0.78 9.14 9.14
C GLY A 192 1.67 9.54 10.31
N LEU A 193 1.76 8.72 11.36
CA LEU A 193 2.68 8.91 12.48
C LEU A 193 4.15 8.89 12.03
N MET A 194 4.52 7.92 11.18
CA MET A 194 5.85 7.83 10.60
C MET A 194 6.20 9.10 9.81
N TYR A 195 5.29 9.59 8.98
CA TYR A 195 5.46 10.84 8.25
C TYR A 195 5.68 12.03 9.20
N CYS A 196 4.85 12.17 10.25
CA CYS A 196 5.02 13.23 11.25
C CYS A 196 6.38 13.16 11.95
N ALA A 197 6.85 11.96 12.31
CA ALA A 197 8.14 11.73 12.95
C ALA A 197 9.30 12.18 12.04
N VAL A 198 9.28 11.79 10.78
CA VAL A 198 10.28 12.18 9.76
C VAL A 198 10.29 13.70 9.56
N MET A 199 9.12 14.33 9.46
CA MET A 199 9.03 15.78 9.29
C MET A 199 9.55 16.53 10.52
N LYS A 200 9.30 16.03 11.73
CA LYS A 200 9.83 16.61 12.97
C LYS A 200 11.34 16.47 13.07
N ALA A 201 11.90 15.33 12.66
CA ALA A 201 13.34 15.10 12.62
C ALA A 201 14.02 16.07 11.63
N ARG A 202 13.47 16.24 10.42
CA ARG A 202 14.01 17.16 9.40
C ARG A 202 14.00 18.63 9.81
N LYS A 203 13.06 19.06 10.68
CA LYS A 203 13.02 20.45 11.19
C LYS A 203 14.03 20.71 12.31
N ARG A 204 14.66 19.67 12.85
CA ARG A 204 15.66 19.77 13.92
C ARG A 204 17.10 19.72 13.39
N LEU A 205 17.29 19.31 12.14
CA LEU A 205 18.53 19.35 11.38
C LEU A 205 18.63 20.65 10.56
#